data_4077f73caf9d4f8955098a5f1b16fef8
#
_entry.id   4077f73caf9d4f8955098a5f1b16fef8
#
_cell.length_a   1.000
_cell.length_b   1.000
_cell.length_c   1.000
_cell.angle_alpha   90.00
_cell.angle_beta   90.00
_cell.angle_gamma   90.00
#
_symmetry.space_group_name_H-M   'P 1'
#
loop_
_entity.id
_entity.type
_entity.pdbx_description
1 polymer ?
#
loop_
_entity_poly.entity_id
_entity_poly.type
_entity_poly.pdbx_seq_one_letter_code
_entity_poly.pdbx_strand_id
1 'polypeptide(L)'
;MDETSADQGAVRLVHDDDRDRFAAYEGGTVVAVLAFEDEGSVRDLRSTVVAPERSGRGIGAAIVRFALEDSRERGLSIRPTCWFVRGYIERHPEYADLLETPETAPDKE
;
A
#
# COMPACT_ATOMS: atom_id res chain seq x y z
N MET A 1 17.30 -9.65 -9.03
CA MET A 1 16.02 -9.00 -9.07
C MET A 1 15.72 -8.37 -7.76
N ASP A 2 15.48 -7.13 -7.78
CA ASP A 2 15.38 -6.41 -6.54
C ASP A 2 13.99 -6.01 -6.20
N GLU A 3 13.06 -6.29 -7.07
CA GLU A 3 11.70 -5.90 -6.81
C GLU A 3 11.08 -6.76 -5.75
N THR A 4 10.36 -6.14 -4.86
CA THR A 4 9.54 -6.85 -3.91
C THR A 4 8.26 -7.26 -4.61
N SER A 5 7.96 -8.53 -4.61
CA SER A 5 6.76 -9.02 -5.27
C SER A 5 6.20 -10.20 -4.52
N ALA A 6 4.92 -10.46 -4.75
CA ALA A 6 4.23 -11.57 -4.13
C ALA A 6 3.07 -11.97 -5.03
N ASP A 7 2.66 -13.22 -4.95
CA ASP A 7 1.53 -13.72 -5.71
C ASP A 7 0.32 -13.83 -4.82
N GLN A 8 -0.84 -13.51 -5.38
CA GLN A 8 -2.12 -13.64 -4.70
C GLN A 8 -3.07 -14.26 -5.70
N GLY A 9 -3.08 -15.60 -5.75
CA GLY A 9 -3.86 -16.29 -6.76
C GLY A 9 -3.33 -15.96 -8.13
N ALA A 10 -4.17 -15.39 -8.98
CA ALA A 10 -3.78 -15.03 -10.35
C ALA A 10 -3.10 -13.67 -10.41
N VAL A 11 -2.96 -12.98 -9.29
CA VAL A 11 -2.48 -11.61 -9.26
C VAL A 11 -1.10 -11.56 -8.64
N ARG A 12 -0.20 -10.82 -9.27
CA ARG A 12 1.15 -10.60 -8.76
C ARG A 12 1.25 -9.18 -8.24
N LEU A 13 1.70 -9.05 -6.99
CA LEU A 13 1.81 -7.75 -6.33
C LEU A 13 3.26 -7.29 -6.37
N VAL A 14 3.47 -6.04 -6.73
CA VAL A 14 4.80 -5.50 -6.96
C VAL A 14 4.92 -4.13 -6.30
N HIS A 15 6.08 -3.88 -5.68
CA HIS A 15 6.44 -2.54 -5.23
C HIS A 15 7.16 -1.85 -6.38
N ASP A 16 6.49 -0.91 -7.03
CA ASP A 16 7.02 -0.20 -8.18
C ASP A 16 7.57 1.14 -7.70
N ASP A 17 8.82 1.10 -7.28
CA ASP A 17 9.43 2.25 -6.64
C ASP A 17 9.65 3.40 -7.61
N ASP A 18 9.89 3.09 -8.88
CA ASP A 18 10.10 4.12 -9.88
C ASP A 18 8.89 5.00 -10.08
N ARG A 19 7.70 4.47 -9.82
CA ARG A 19 6.46 5.21 -10.01
C ARG A 19 5.77 5.53 -8.71
N ASP A 20 6.44 5.31 -7.58
CA ASP A 20 5.88 5.60 -6.26
C ASP A 20 4.51 4.95 -6.11
N ARG A 21 4.44 3.65 -6.37
CA ARG A 21 3.18 2.93 -6.25
C ARG A 21 3.43 1.46 -6.01
N PHE A 22 2.42 0.81 -5.47
CA PHE A 22 2.30 -0.63 -5.49
C PHE A 22 1.35 -0.97 -6.62
N ALA A 23 1.58 -2.07 -7.29
CA ALA A 23 0.75 -2.45 -8.43
C ALA A 23 0.42 -3.93 -8.36
N ALA A 24 -0.75 -4.26 -8.85
CA ALA A 24 -1.19 -5.65 -8.99
C ALA A 24 -1.32 -5.95 -10.47
N TYR A 25 -0.72 -7.05 -10.87
CA TYR A 25 -0.74 -7.48 -12.28
C TYR A 25 -1.46 -8.79 -12.40
N GLU A 26 -2.27 -8.89 -13.43
CA GLU A 26 -2.87 -10.15 -13.82
C GLU A 26 -2.38 -10.42 -15.24
N GLY A 27 -1.51 -11.44 -15.37
CA GLY A 27 -0.76 -11.59 -16.60
C GLY A 27 0.13 -10.36 -16.77
N GLY A 28 0.09 -9.73 -17.91
CA GLY A 28 0.85 -8.52 -18.14
C GLY A 28 0.08 -7.24 -17.92
N THR A 29 -1.11 -7.33 -17.34
CA THR A 29 -2.01 -6.19 -17.24
C THR A 29 -2.07 -5.68 -15.81
N VAL A 30 -1.94 -4.37 -15.62
CA VAL A 30 -2.11 -3.74 -14.32
C VAL A 30 -3.60 -3.71 -14.00
N VAL A 31 -3.99 -4.31 -12.88
CA VAL A 31 -5.39 -4.35 -12.49
C VAL A 31 -5.68 -3.57 -11.23
N ALA A 32 -4.64 -3.12 -10.52
CA ALA A 32 -4.84 -2.24 -9.36
C ALA A 32 -3.56 -1.50 -9.07
N VAL A 33 -3.68 -0.30 -8.51
CA VAL A 33 -2.52 0.46 -8.05
C VAL A 33 -2.85 1.11 -6.73
N LEU A 34 -1.82 1.27 -5.90
CA LEU A 34 -1.90 2.02 -4.67
C LEU A 34 -0.76 3.01 -4.69
N ALA A 35 -1.09 4.28 -4.86
CA ALA A 35 -0.09 5.33 -4.99
C ALA A 35 0.36 5.80 -3.62
N PHE A 36 1.65 6.12 -3.50
CA PHE A 36 2.17 6.62 -2.24
C PHE A 36 3.12 7.78 -2.48
N GLU A 37 3.42 8.49 -1.40
CA GLU A 37 4.38 9.57 -1.42
C GLU A 37 5.14 9.51 -0.11
N ASP A 38 6.47 9.49 -0.18
CA ASP A 38 7.29 9.38 1.02
C ASP A 38 7.70 10.74 1.51
N GLU A 39 7.67 10.92 2.82
CA GLU A 39 8.10 12.14 3.46
C GLU A 39 8.88 11.71 4.70
N GLY A 40 10.22 11.78 4.60
CA GLY A 40 11.05 11.24 5.67
C GLY A 40 10.79 9.77 5.84
N SER A 41 10.51 9.34 7.06
CA SER A 41 10.22 7.95 7.35
C SER A 41 8.72 7.65 7.34
N VAL A 42 7.92 8.55 6.77
CA VAL A 42 6.48 8.36 6.68
C VAL A 42 6.12 8.11 5.23
N ARG A 43 5.37 7.04 5.00
CA ARG A 43 4.84 6.73 3.67
C ARG A 43 3.36 7.08 3.66
N ASP A 44 3.01 8.02 2.83
CA ASP A 44 1.63 8.49 2.70
C ASP A 44 0.95 7.64 1.63
N LEU A 45 0.05 6.76 2.05
CA LEU A 45 -0.71 5.93 1.13
C LEU A 45 -1.90 6.75 0.66
N ARG A 46 -1.86 7.18 -0.60
CA ARG A 46 -2.70 8.27 -1.04
C ARG A 46 -3.99 7.84 -1.73
N SER A 47 -3.94 6.83 -2.58
CA SER A 47 -5.14 6.41 -3.27
C SER A 47 -4.99 4.97 -3.75
N THR A 48 -6.10 4.26 -3.79
CA THR A 48 -6.16 2.89 -4.26
C THR A 48 -7.19 2.83 -5.37
N VAL A 49 -6.79 2.30 -6.53
CA VAL A 49 -7.68 2.16 -7.67
C VAL A 49 -7.63 0.72 -8.14
N VAL A 50 -8.79 0.10 -8.31
CA VAL A 50 -8.91 -1.27 -8.83
C VAL A 50 -9.71 -1.21 -10.11
N ALA A 51 -9.25 -1.93 -11.14
CA ALA A 51 -9.96 -1.98 -12.40
C ALA A 51 -11.41 -2.43 -12.14
N PRO A 52 -12.39 -1.73 -12.72
CA PRO A 52 -13.80 -2.03 -12.40
C PRO A 52 -14.18 -3.49 -12.62
N GLU A 53 -13.65 -4.11 -13.66
CA GLU A 53 -13.99 -5.49 -13.98
C GLU A 53 -13.36 -6.47 -13.00
N ARG A 54 -12.48 -5.99 -12.13
CA ARG A 54 -11.85 -6.80 -11.10
C ARG A 54 -12.36 -6.48 -9.70
N SER A 55 -13.34 -5.60 -9.60
CA SER A 55 -13.89 -5.23 -8.29
C SER A 55 -14.52 -6.43 -7.62
N GLY A 56 -14.49 -6.44 -6.30
CA GLY A 56 -15.15 -7.49 -5.53
C GLY A 56 -14.37 -8.77 -5.43
N ARG A 57 -13.12 -8.80 -5.90
CA ARG A 57 -12.29 -10.00 -5.83
C ARG A 57 -11.24 -9.93 -4.74
N GLY A 58 -11.28 -8.88 -3.92
CA GLY A 58 -10.32 -8.76 -2.82
C GLY A 58 -8.97 -8.21 -3.24
N ILE A 59 -8.81 -7.74 -4.48
CA ILE A 59 -7.52 -7.24 -4.96
C ILE A 59 -7.14 -5.97 -4.20
N GLY A 60 -8.11 -5.10 -3.94
CA GLY A 60 -7.84 -3.89 -3.18
C GLY A 60 -7.30 -4.19 -1.80
N ALA A 61 -7.94 -5.13 -1.10
CA ALA A 61 -7.46 -5.51 0.23
C ALA A 61 -6.08 -6.13 0.15
N ALA A 62 -5.83 -6.94 -0.88
CA ALA A 62 -4.54 -7.60 -1.03
C ALA A 62 -3.43 -6.59 -1.26
N ILE A 63 -3.67 -5.58 -2.09
CA ILE A 63 -2.62 -4.61 -2.38
C ILE A 63 -2.36 -3.71 -1.17
N VAL A 64 -3.40 -3.39 -0.39
CA VAL A 64 -3.19 -2.62 0.83
C VAL A 64 -2.37 -3.43 1.83
N ARG A 65 -2.72 -4.69 2.02
CA ARG A 65 -1.97 -5.53 2.94
C ARG A 65 -0.51 -5.63 2.51
N PHE A 66 -0.28 -5.82 1.23
CA PHE A 66 1.08 -5.90 0.71
C PHE A 66 1.85 -4.61 1.01
N ALA A 67 1.21 -3.46 0.80
CA ALA A 67 1.85 -2.18 1.05
C ALA A 67 2.18 -1.99 2.54
N LEU A 68 1.28 -2.42 3.41
CA LEU A 68 1.51 -2.28 4.85
C LEU A 68 2.64 -3.19 5.31
N GLU A 69 2.68 -4.43 4.81
CA GLU A 69 3.75 -5.34 5.18
C GLU A 69 5.09 -4.85 4.65
N ASP A 70 5.12 -4.34 3.42
CA ASP A 70 6.34 -3.80 2.87
C ASP A 70 6.84 -2.62 3.69
N SER A 71 5.93 -1.75 4.09
CA SER A 71 6.29 -0.59 4.90
C SER A 71 6.83 -1.00 6.25
N ARG A 72 6.24 -2.04 6.85
CA ARG A 72 6.72 -2.55 8.13
C ARG A 72 8.16 -3.06 8.01
N GLU A 73 8.43 -3.80 6.95
CA GLU A 73 9.77 -4.33 6.74
C GLU A 73 10.80 -3.23 6.54
N ARG A 74 10.37 -2.11 5.98
CA ARG A 74 11.28 -0.99 5.74
C ARG A 74 11.37 -0.02 6.91
N GLY A 75 10.63 -0.29 7.96
CA GLY A 75 10.66 0.58 9.13
C GLY A 75 9.97 1.92 8.92
N LEU A 76 9.01 1.96 8.02
CA LEU A 76 8.30 3.21 7.72
C LEU A 76 7.01 3.29 8.52
N SER A 77 6.64 4.52 8.85
CA SER A 77 5.32 4.78 9.40
C SER A 77 4.35 5.09 8.27
N ILE A 78 3.08 4.96 8.54
CA ILE A 78 2.04 5.09 7.52
C ILE A 78 1.17 6.30 7.83
N ARG A 79 0.91 7.09 6.79
CA ARG A 79 -0.13 8.11 6.80
C ARG A 79 -1.22 7.64 5.86
N PRO A 80 -2.39 7.26 6.40
CA PRO A 80 -3.44 6.69 5.56
C PRO A 80 -4.36 7.76 5.00
N THR A 81 -3.84 8.51 4.03
CA THR A 81 -4.66 9.54 3.37
C THR A 81 -5.82 8.88 2.62
N CYS A 82 -5.56 7.73 2.01
CA CYS A 82 -6.58 6.99 1.28
C CYS A 82 -7.62 6.41 2.25
N TRP A 83 -8.91 6.71 2.01
CA TRP A 83 -9.96 6.23 2.91
C TRP A 83 -10.03 4.69 2.92
N PHE A 84 -9.71 4.06 1.81
CA PHE A 84 -9.76 2.61 1.73
C PHE A 84 -8.68 1.98 2.62
N VAL A 85 -7.48 2.58 2.62
CA VAL A 85 -6.41 2.13 3.50
C VAL A 85 -6.80 2.32 4.95
N ARG A 86 -7.38 3.48 5.25
CA ARG A 86 -7.79 3.77 6.62
C ARG A 86 -8.80 2.75 7.12
N GLY A 87 -9.79 2.44 6.26
CA GLY A 87 -10.78 1.43 6.63
C GLY A 87 -10.18 0.05 6.80
N TYR A 88 -9.19 -0.28 5.96
CA TYR A 88 -8.52 -1.57 6.09
C TYR A 88 -7.85 -1.68 7.46
N ILE A 89 -7.11 -0.63 7.86
CA ILE A 89 -6.41 -0.67 9.14
C ILE A 89 -7.40 -0.74 10.30
N GLU A 90 -8.54 -0.06 10.18
CA GLU A 90 -9.55 -0.14 11.23
C GLU A 90 -10.08 -1.56 11.41
N ARG A 91 -10.20 -2.30 10.32
CA ARG A 91 -10.66 -3.68 10.38
C ARG A 91 -9.54 -4.66 10.70
N HIS A 92 -8.29 -4.21 10.64
CA HIS A 92 -7.12 -5.05 10.88
C HIS A 92 -6.18 -4.33 11.83
N PRO A 93 -6.57 -4.28 13.13
CA PRO A 93 -5.82 -3.46 14.09
C PRO A 93 -4.39 -3.89 14.34
N GLU A 94 -4.01 -5.06 13.83
CA GLU A 94 -2.61 -5.47 13.92
C GLU A 94 -1.69 -4.53 13.14
N TYR A 95 -2.23 -3.65 12.30
CA TYR A 95 -1.44 -2.66 11.57
C TYR A 95 -1.51 -1.27 12.19
N ALA A 96 -2.25 -1.12 13.28
CA ALA A 96 -2.41 0.21 13.89
C ALA A 96 -1.08 0.78 14.38
N ASP A 97 -0.14 -0.09 14.74
CA ASP A 97 1.16 0.36 15.20
C ASP A 97 1.99 1.03 14.09
N LEU A 98 1.59 0.86 12.83
CA LEU A 98 2.30 1.51 11.73
C LEU A 98 1.92 2.98 11.57
N LEU A 99 0.78 3.40 12.13
CA LEU A 99 0.31 4.75 11.92
C LEU A 99 1.31 5.76 12.48
N GLU A 100 1.54 6.84 11.73
CA GLU A 100 2.47 7.85 12.19
C GLU A 100 1.97 8.47 13.50
N THR A 101 2.92 8.87 14.30
CA THR A 101 2.64 9.50 15.58
C THR A 101 3.31 10.86 15.57
N PRO A 102 3.05 11.70 16.59
CA PRO A 102 3.76 12.97 16.66
C PRO A 102 5.27 12.83 16.62
N GLU A 103 5.82 11.72 17.14
CA GLU A 103 7.25 11.49 17.14
C GLU A 103 7.79 11.15 15.76
N THR A 104 6.98 10.51 14.92
CA THR A 104 7.44 10.08 13.60
C THR A 104 6.99 11.00 12.49
N ALA A 105 6.01 11.86 12.75
CA ALA A 105 5.51 12.77 11.73
C ALA A 105 6.60 13.75 11.33
N PRO A 106 6.70 14.09 10.03
CA PRO A 106 7.67 15.09 9.62
C PRO A 106 7.35 16.43 10.23
N ASP A 107 8.41 17.22 10.42
CA ASP A 107 8.25 18.57 10.92
C ASP A 107 7.63 19.43 9.82
N LYS A 108 6.55 20.12 10.16
CA LYS A 108 5.81 20.86 9.15
C LYS A 108 6.11 22.32 9.15
N GLU A 109 7.12 22.73 9.78
CA GLU A 109 7.46 24.14 9.85
C GLU A 109 7.54 24.83 8.50
#